data_a491bb28cf0d28f82fa1aa54da400269
#
_entry.id   a491bb28cf0d28f82fa1aa54da400269
#
_cell.length_a   1.000
_cell.length_b   1.000
_cell.length_c   1.000
_cell.angle_alpha   90.00
_cell.angle_beta   90.00
_cell.angle_gamma   90.00
#
_symmetry.space_group_name_H-M   'P 1'
#
loop_
_entity.id
_entity.type
_entity.pdbx_description
1 polymer ?
#
loop_
_entity_poly.entity_id
_entity_poly.type
_entity_poly.pdbx_seq_one_letter_code
_entity_poly.pdbx_strand_id
1 'polypeptide(L)'
;MKKISQLDYLLLPSTLIRLLLWLLSLVLVLASIGIWVINSQRITFDIDSNDAMYNINEQLLINDAALAGFGSILASVGPNNLDPARNFTKHMRDTYPHIYMFEALISIDPGNKTKHEVQMRGLGYPGYKVTRYVSKKNPSGKAVNLVNGVPMHFPIFFIDPYLESVKGLMGFDMMSARNMREPLLSSLVSGDPAASQPYKLREGGRGYSLIKVLDTAAEMTALGYLNGGLAVMLIIKTDTMLAPVADILPGATVQLLYGEERQLAADEILPQITYLPVFETDIFVKERSLDHLGQPFTLSIQQPAGLYAHHLQFMGVVLLAMCIAFGAYYRRLNEEYGLKLQRDDALVELNQQHATLERMVVERTKELEKKSNENTSLAQQLIRVQEDQILHIARELHDEFGQTLTAIKINAHILESAKSINEVATYAQDITSQADALYETMRDMIQRLRPEALDMFGLKVAVEQCILAFHLDEQDIELDLNIDDSVNGMEEIYTIASYRIVQELVNNAVKHAKRITKLKVHLAVYEQHMAISVKDNGIGFDQQKNKWGFGLSGVDERARSLGGTLDVTTSVNKGVEVSVRIPLLTS
;
A
#
# COMPACT_ATOMS: atom_id res chain seq x y z
N MET A 1 -50.56 51.71 -33.21
CA MET A 1 -49.39 51.28 -32.41
C MET A 1 -48.40 50.57 -33.30
N LYS A 2 -47.15 51.05 -33.36
CA LYS A 2 -46.08 50.43 -34.20
C LYS A 2 -45.79 49.02 -33.69
N LYS A 3 -45.92 48.02 -34.57
CA LYS A 3 -45.36 46.69 -34.33
C LYS A 3 -43.86 46.84 -34.15
N ILE A 4 -43.39 46.78 -32.90
CA ILE A 4 -41.97 46.67 -32.60
C ILE A 4 -41.51 45.33 -33.20
N SER A 5 -40.52 45.35 -34.06
CA SER A 5 -40.01 44.11 -34.67
C SER A 5 -39.31 43.25 -33.62
N GLN A 6 -39.28 41.94 -33.82
CA GLN A 6 -38.53 41.04 -32.93
C GLN A 6 -37.06 41.48 -32.76
N LEU A 7 -36.50 42.15 -33.75
CA LEU A 7 -35.14 42.70 -33.68
C LEU A 7 -35.02 43.87 -32.69
N ASP A 8 -36.04 44.75 -32.63
CA ASP A 8 -36.05 45.89 -31.70
C ASP A 8 -36.19 45.48 -30.25
N TYR A 9 -36.82 44.33 -30.00
CA TYR A 9 -36.88 43.74 -28.66
C TYR A 9 -35.55 43.14 -28.22
N LEU A 10 -34.80 42.51 -29.14
CA LEU A 10 -33.46 41.97 -28.86
C LEU A 10 -32.44 43.07 -28.51
N LEU A 11 -32.67 44.30 -28.99
CA LEU A 11 -31.80 45.45 -28.76
C LEU A 11 -32.20 46.27 -27.53
N LEU A 12 -33.22 45.85 -26.78
CA LEU A 12 -33.58 46.49 -25.51
C LEU A 12 -32.41 46.31 -24.50
N PRO A 13 -31.99 47.38 -23.78
CA PRO A 13 -30.90 47.34 -22.83
C PRO A 13 -31.00 46.20 -21.80
N SER A 14 -32.25 45.89 -21.40
CA SER A 14 -32.49 44.81 -20.43
C SER A 14 -32.25 43.40 -20.96
N THR A 15 -32.44 43.13 -22.26
CA THR A 15 -32.17 41.83 -22.88
C THR A 15 -30.69 41.66 -23.15
N LEU A 16 -30.00 42.73 -23.54
CA LEU A 16 -28.56 42.75 -23.74
C LEU A 16 -27.83 42.52 -22.41
N ILE A 17 -28.24 43.16 -21.33
CA ILE A 17 -27.68 42.96 -19.99
C ILE A 17 -27.87 41.50 -19.54
N ARG A 18 -29.01 40.90 -19.76
CA ARG A 18 -29.28 39.49 -19.40
C ARG A 18 -28.41 38.50 -20.20
N LEU A 19 -28.21 38.76 -21.49
CA LEU A 19 -27.30 37.98 -22.34
C LEU A 19 -25.86 38.09 -21.82
N LEU A 20 -25.41 39.28 -21.47
CA LEU A 20 -24.08 39.52 -20.92
C LEU A 20 -23.90 38.80 -19.57
N LEU A 21 -24.87 38.86 -18.67
CA LEU A 21 -24.85 38.16 -17.39
C LEU A 21 -24.82 36.65 -17.58
N TRP A 22 -25.57 36.12 -18.56
CA TRP A 22 -25.55 34.71 -18.89
C TRP A 22 -24.17 34.29 -19.46
N LEU A 23 -23.62 35.08 -20.39
CA LEU A 23 -22.25 34.82 -20.91
C LEU A 23 -21.22 34.87 -19.81
N LEU A 24 -21.32 35.84 -18.89
CA LEU A 24 -20.44 35.93 -17.73
C LEU A 24 -20.58 34.71 -16.84
N SER A 25 -21.80 34.24 -16.56
CA SER A 25 -22.04 33.04 -15.74
C SER A 25 -21.49 31.80 -16.42
N LEU A 26 -21.60 31.68 -17.74
CA LEU A 26 -21.04 30.60 -18.53
C LEU A 26 -19.51 30.57 -18.40
N VAL A 27 -18.87 31.73 -18.61
CA VAL A 27 -17.42 31.84 -18.47
C VAL A 27 -16.96 31.47 -17.06
N LEU A 28 -17.67 31.95 -16.02
CA LEU A 28 -17.35 31.64 -14.63
C LEU A 28 -17.51 30.15 -14.31
N VAL A 29 -18.54 29.50 -14.82
CA VAL A 29 -18.76 28.05 -14.62
C VAL A 29 -17.64 27.25 -15.30
N LEU A 30 -17.35 27.55 -16.58
CA LEU A 30 -16.32 26.85 -17.32
C LEU A 30 -14.92 27.08 -16.71
N ALA A 31 -14.63 28.32 -16.27
CA ALA A 31 -13.41 28.63 -15.54
C ALA A 31 -13.31 27.87 -14.22
N SER A 32 -14.41 27.80 -13.45
CA SER A 32 -14.48 27.06 -12.18
C SER A 32 -14.25 25.57 -12.39
N ILE A 33 -14.81 24.98 -13.44
CA ILE A 33 -14.56 23.58 -13.82
C ILE A 33 -13.07 23.40 -14.17
N GLY A 34 -12.50 24.30 -14.98
CA GLY A 34 -11.09 24.26 -15.33
C GLY A 34 -10.18 24.32 -14.10
N ILE A 35 -10.41 25.26 -13.20
CA ILE A 35 -9.67 25.41 -11.94
C ILE A 35 -9.82 24.15 -11.07
N TRP A 36 -11.04 23.62 -10.94
CA TRP A 36 -11.30 22.41 -10.18
C TRP A 36 -10.57 21.20 -10.75
N VAL A 37 -10.55 21.04 -12.09
CA VAL A 37 -9.84 19.98 -12.78
C VAL A 37 -8.33 20.06 -12.49
N ILE A 38 -7.73 21.24 -12.64
CA ILE A 38 -6.29 21.44 -12.38
C ILE A 38 -5.95 21.18 -10.92
N ASN A 39 -6.76 21.67 -9.97
CA ASN A 39 -6.56 21.41 -8.55
C ASN A 39 -6.70 19.92 -8.20
N SER A 40 -7.69 19.23 -8.79
CA SER A 40 -7.85 17.79 -8.60
C SER A 40 -6.64 17.02 -9.13
N GLN A 41 -6.15 17.37 -10.32
CA GLN A 41 -4.93 16.78 -10.90
C GLN A 41 -3.71 17.01 -10.02
N ARG A 42 -3.59 18.20 -9.44
CA ARG A 42 -2.48 18.54 -8.53
C ARG A 42 -2.51 17.65 -7.28
N ILE A 43 -3.68 17.47 -6.67
CA ILE A 43 -3.83 16.60 -5.50
C ILE A 43 -3.47 15.15 -5.83
N THR A 44 -4.00 14.64 -6.95
CA THR A 44 -3.68 13.28 -7.42
C THR A 44 -2.19 13.14 -7.69
N PHE A 45 -1.61 14.09 -8.42
CA PHE A 45 -0.17 14.11 -8.68
C PHE A 45 0.67 14.12 -7.40
N ASP A 46 0.26 14.87 -6.39
CA ASP A 46 0.96 14.92 -5.10
C ASP A 46 0.90 13.59 -4.36
N ILE A 47 -0.24 12.91 -4.39
CA ILE A 47 -0.41 11.58 -3.78
C ILE A 47 0.43 10.55 -4.56
N ASP A 48 0.20 10.42 -5.87
CA ASP A 48 0.84 9.41 -6.70
C ASP A 48 2.37 9.58 -6.74
N SER A 49 2.85 10.84 -6.77
CA SER A 49 4.28 11.10 -6.70
C SER A 49 4.88 10.77 -5.34
N ASN A 50 4.14 10.94 -4.23
CA ASN A 50 4.62 10.49 -2.93
C ASN A 50 4.68 8.96 -2.85
N ASP A 51 3.70 8.27 -3.40
CA ASP A 51 3.67 6.82 -3.44
C ASP A 51 4.80 6.26 -4.32
N ALA A 52 5.06 6.91 -5.46
CA ALA A 52 6.20 6.59 -6.30
C ALA A 52 7.54 6.79 -5.57
N MET A 53 7.70 7.92 -4.87
CA MET A 53 8.89 8.20 -4.07
C MET A 53 9.07 7.22 -2.92
N TYR A 54 7.98 6.84 -2.25
CA TYR A 54 8.01 5.83 -1.20
C TYR A 54 8.44 4.47 -1.75
N ASN A 55 7.88 4.06 -2.89
CA ASN A 55 8.20 2.79 -3.54
C ASN A 55 9.69 2.68 -3.89
N ILE A 56 10.26 3.72 -4.51
CA ILE A 56 11.70 3.74 -4.83
C ILE A 56 12.55 3.74 -3.56
N ASN A 57 12.17 4.51 -2.55
CA ASN A 57 12.91 4.53 -1.29
C ASN A 57 12.89 3.16 -0.58
N GLU A 58 11.78 2.45 -0.62
CA GLU A 58 11.67 1.09 -0.10
C GLU A 58 12.62 0.13 -0.85
N GLN A 59 12.69 0.24 -2.18
CA GLN A 59 13.62 -0.57 -2.98
C GLN A 59 15.10 -0.26 -2.66
N LEU A 60 15.44 1.01 -2.38
CA LEU A 60 16.79 1.37 -1.94
C LEU A 60 17.13 0.74 -0.58
N LEU A 61 16.17 0.69 0.35
CA LEU A 61 16.31 0.00 1.64
C LEU A 61 16.51 -1.52 1.45
N ILE A 62 15.75 -2.12 0.54
CA ILE A 62 15.87 -3.54 0.20
C ILE A 62 17.26 -3.84 -0.39
N ASN A 63 17.79 -2.97 -1.25
CA ASN A 63 19.13 -3.12 -1.80
C ASN A 63 20.19 -3.16 -0.71
N ASP A 64 20.10 -2.25 0.27
CA ASP A 64 21.02 -2.21 1.39
C ASP A 64 20.90 -3.45 2.28
N ALA A 65 19.69 -3.85 2.62
CA ALA A 65 19.42 -5.06 3.40
C ALA A 65 19.92 -6.33 2.67
N ALA A 66 19.72 -6.42 1.36
CA ALA A 66 20.21 -7.53 0.55
C ALA A 66 21.75 -7.59 0.51
N LEU A 67 22.38 -6.42 0.37
CA LEU A 67 23.83 -6.32 0.38
C LEU A 67 24.40 -6.73 1.75
N ALA A 68 23.82 -6.23 2.83
CA ALA A 68 24.23 -6.55 4.19
C ALA A 68 24.03 -8.04 4.52
N GLY A 69 22.87 -8.60 4.16
CA GLY A 69 22.57 -10.02 4.34
C GLY A 69 23.52 -10.92 3.56
N PHE A 70 23.79 -10.58 2.30
CA PHE A 70 24.74 -11.30 1.47
C PHE A 70 26.15 -11.26 2.06
N GLY A 71 26.59 -10.09 2.51
CA GLY A 71 27.87 -9.91 3.16
C GLY A 71 28.00 -10.74 4.43
N SER A 72 26.99 -10.75 5.28
CA SER A 72 26.96 -11.52 6.52
C SER A 72 27.03 -13.04 6.27
N ILE A 73 26.32 -13.52 5.26
CA ILE A 73 26.38 -14.95 4.88
C ILE A 73 27.79 -15.31 4.40
N LEU A 74 28.34 -14.52 3.47
CA LEU A 74 29.69 -14.79 2.97
C LEU A 74 30.78 -14.72 4.05
N ALA A 75 30.63 -13.78 4.99
CA ALA A 75 31.53 -13.66 6.14
C ALA A 75 31.43 -14.86 7.10
N SER A 76 30.34 -15.62 7.06
CA SER A 76 30.12 -16.78 7.94
C SER A 76 30.47 -18.13 7.30
N VAL A 77 30.61 -18.18 5.97
CA VAL A 77 30.90 -19.45 5.25
C VAL A 77 32.30 -19.44 4.67
N GLY A 78 32.93 -20.64 4.59
CA GLY A 78 34.21 -20.80 3.92
C GLY A 78 34.07 -20.86 2.39
N PRO A 79 35.20 -20.71 1.65
CA PRO A 79 35.19 -20.70 0.19
C PRO A 79 34.74 -22.03 -0.44
N ASN A 80 34.77 -23.12 0.34
CA ASN A 80 34.38 -24.45 -0.10
C ASN A 80 32.87 -24.73 -0.03
N ASN A 81 32.09 -23.86 0.58
CA ASN A 81 30.64 -24.04 0.73
C ASN A 81 29.89 -22.74 0.48
N LEU A 82 29.73 -22.37 -0.78
CA LEU A 82 29.00 -21.16 -1.20
C LEU A 82 27.52 -21.42 -1.45
N ASP A 83 27.01 -22.62 -1.16
CA ASP A 83 25.58 -22.95 -1.38
C ASP A 83 24.61 -22.09 -0.54
N PRO A 84 24.88 -21.77 0.74
CA PRO A 84 24.01 -20.84 1.48
C PRO A 84 23.93 -19.45 0.83
N ALA A 85 25.05 -18.96 0.32
CA ALA A 85 25.09 -17.69 -0.40
C ALA A 85 24.28 -17.76 -1.71
N ARG A 86 24.42 -18.85 -2.49
CA ARG A 86 23.63 -19.07 -3.72
C ARG A 86 22.13 -19.18 -3.44
N ASN A 87 21.75 -19.86 -2.37
CA ASN A 87 20.35 -19.98 -1.98
C ASN A 87 19.76 -18.62 -1.60
N PHE A 88 20.51 -17.84 -0.83
CA PHE A 88 20.12 -16.49 -0.48
C PHE A 88 19.97 -15.58 -1.71
N THR A 89 20.99 -15.54 -2.57
CA THR A 89 21.00 -14.68 -3.75
C THR A 89 19.89 -15.04 -4.73
N LYS A 90 19.62 -16.35 -4.89
CA LYS A 90 18.49 -16.84 -5.69
C LYS A 90 17.17 -16.35 -5.11
N HIS A 91 16.95 -16.54 -3.81
CA HIS A 91 15.71 -16.11 -3.15
C HIS A 91 15.51 -14.60 -3.28
N MET A 92 16.57 -13.81 -3.07
CA MET A 92 16.51 -12.35 -3.20
C MET A 92 16.15 -11.91 -4.62
N ARG A 93 16.73 -12.52 -5.64
CA ARG A 93 16.42 -12.19 -7.05
C ARG A 93 15.02 -12.63 -7.47
N ASP A 94 14.57 -13.78 -6.97
CA ASP A 94 13.22 -14.28 -7.24
C ASP A 94 12.15 -13.37 -6.60
N THR A 95 12.47 -12.80 -5.44
CA THR A 95 11.57 -11.90 -4.70
C THR A 95 11.66 -10.46 -5.20
N TYR A 96 12.86 -10.00 -5.56
CA TYR A 96 13.13 -8.61 -5.95
C TYR A 96 13.79 -8.54 -7.33
N PRO A 97 13.03 -8.53 -8.42
CA PRO A 97 13.56 -8.63 -9.80
C PRO A 97 14.50 -7.50 -10.23
N HIS A 98 14.50 -6.37 -9.51
CA HIS A 98 15.43 -5.26 -9.76
C HIS A 98 16.85 -5.59 -9.30
N ILE A 99 17.03 -6.52 -8.36
CA ILE A 99 18.34 -7.05 -7.99
C ILE A 99 18.75 -8.07 -9.04
N TYR A 100 19.63 -7.65 -9.94
CA TYR A 100 20.00 -8.46 -11.09
C TYR A 100 21.04 -9.51 -10.78
N MET A 101 22.08 -9.13 -10.02
CA MET A 101 23.23 -9.99 -9.79
C MET A 101 23.90 -9.68 -8.46
N PHE A 102 24.42 -10.71 -7.84
CA PHE A 102 25.28 -10.63 -6.67
C PHE A 102 26.70 -11.00 -7.05
N GLU A 103 27.65 -10.21 -6.64
CA GLU A 103 29.07 -10.48 -6.83
C GLU A 103 29.81 -10.31 -5.51
N ALA A 104 30.86 -11.12 -5.34
CA ALA A 104 31.75 -10.94 -4.22
C ALA A 104 33.19 -10.86 -4.70
N LEU A 105 33.94 -9.99 -4.06
CA LEU A 105 35.31 -9.68 -4.35
C LEU A 105 36.16 -9.92 -3.10
N ILE A 106 37.35 -10.34 -3.30
CA ILE A 106 38.32 -10.48 -2.21
C ILE A 106 39.51 -9.54 -2.45
N SER A 107 39.92 -8.81 -1.43
CA SER A 107 41.11 -7.98 -1.55
C SER A 107 42.37 -8.89 -1.48
N ILE A 108 43.23 -8.76 -2.44
CA ILE A 108 44.49 -9.53 -2.48
C ILE A 108 45.66 -8.61 -2.79
N ASP A 109 46.77 -8.85 -2.07
CA ASP A 109 48.03 -8.24 -2.39
C ASP A 109 48.62 -8.84 -3.67
N PRO A 110 49.39 -8.09 -4.45
CA PRO A 110 50.03 -8.61 -5.67
C PRO A 110 50.84 -9.87 -5.44
N GLY A 111 51.48 -10.02 -4.27
CA GLY A 111 52.25 -11.20 -3.90
C GLY A 111 51.42 -12.47 -3.70
N ASN A 112 50.14 -12.32 -3.36
CA ASN A 112 49.19 -13.41 -3.13
C ASN A 112 48.37 -13.80 -4.36
N LYS A 113 48.49 -13.04 -5.46
CA LYS A 113 47.72 -13.24 -6.69
C LYS A 113 47.77 -14.68 -7.20
N THR A 114 48.96 -15.24 -7.35
CA THR A 114 49.16 -16.62 -7.88
C THR A 114 48.54 -17.66 -6.95
N LYS A 115 48.68 -17.47 -5.63
CA LYS A 115 48.10 -18.38 -4.63
C LYS A 115 46.57 -18.38 -4.71
N HIS A 116 45.98 -17.18 -4.83
CA HIS A 116 44.53 -17.03 -4.99
C HIS A 116 44.03 -17.69 -6.28
N GLU A 117 44.72 -17.51 -7.40
CA GLU A 117 44.34 -18.13 -8.67
C GLU A 117 44.39 -19.68 -8.58
N VAL A 118 45.35 -20.23 -7.86
CA VAL A 118 45.45 -21.68 -7.63
C VAL A 118 44.28 -22.16 -6.75
N GLN A 119 44.00 -21.46 -5.68
CA GLN A 119 42.87 -21.76 -4.79
C GLN A 119 41.55 -21.79 -5.57
N MET A 120 41.27 -20.76 -6.34
CA MET A 120 40.02 -20.66 -7.12
C MET A 120 39.88 -21.75 -8.17
N ARG A 121 40.99 -22.15 -8.79
CA ARG A 121 41.00 -23.29 -9.73
C ARG A 121 40.67 -24.60 -9.02
N GLY A 122 41.18 -24.79 -7.79
CA GLY A 122 40.85 -25.95 -6.95
C GLY A 122 39.37 -25.99 -6.52
N LEU A 123 38.71 -24.84 -6.44
CA LEU A 123 37.28 -24.70 -6.11
C LEU A 123 36.32 -24.88 -7.31
N GLY A 124 36.80 -25.36 -8.45
CA GLY A 124 35.97 -25.67 -9.62
C GLY A 124 35.89 -24.56 -10.68
N TYR A 125 36.80 -23.59 -10.64
CA TYR A 125 36.93 -22.55 -11.67
C TYR A 125 38.23 -22.72 -12.47
N PRO A 126 38.36 -23.70 -13.35
CA PRO A 126 39.66 -24.10 -13.96
C PRO A 126 40.31 -22.98 -14.79
N GLY A 127 39.50 -22.08 -15.34
CA GLY A 127 39.96 -20.92 -16.11
C GLY A 127 40.20 -19.65 -15.29
N TYR A 128 40.10 -19.72 -13.96
CA TYR A 128 40.20 -18.52 -13.10
C TYR A 128 41.60 -17.90 -13.17
N LYS A 129 41.63 -16.63 -13.54
CA LYS A 129 42.82 -15.80 -13.61
C LYS A 129 42.45 -14.36 -13.26
N VAL A 130 43.25 -13.71 -12.45
CA VAL A 130 43.08 -12.31 -12.15
C VAL A 130 43.42 -11.45 -13.37
N THR A 131 42.39 -10.88 -13.98
CA THR A 131 42.50 -10.08 -15.19
C THR A 131 42.23 -8.60 -14.88
N ARG A 132 42.69 -7.71 -15.73
CA ARG A 132 42.52 -6.26 -15.57
C ARG A 132 41.95 -5.65 -16.83
N TYR A 133 41.26 -4.54 -16.66
CA TYR A 133 40.85 -3.70 -17.79
C TYR A 133 42.08 -3.03 -18.41
N VAL A 134 42.29 -3.28 -19.68
CA VAL A 134 43.36 -2.65 -20.47
C VAL A 134 42.71 -1.67 -21.43
N SER A 135 42.87 -0.36 -21.17
CA SER A 135 42.35 0.67 -22.06
C SER A 135 43.12 0.68 -23.38
N LYS A 136 42.42 0.76 -24.51
CA LYS A 136 43.01 0.96 -25.83
C LYS A 136 43.90 2.22 -25.93
N LYS A 137 43.65 3.23 -25.04
CA LYS A 137 44.44 4.48 -24.98
C LYS A 137 45.70 4.37 -24.11
N ASN A 138 45.81 3.34 -23.23
CA ASN A 138 46.97 3.10 -22.39
C ASN A 138 47.26 1.60 -22.30
N PRO A 139 47.89 1.02 -23.34
CA PRO A 139 48.18 -0.42 -23.40
C PRO A 139 49.17 -0.92 -22.34
N SER A 140 49.97 -0.02 -21.77
CA SER A 140 51.02 -0.39 -20.80
C SER A 140 50.49 -0.71 -19.40
N GLY A 141 49.19 -0.49 -19.10
CA GLY A 141 48.52 -1.02 -17.92
C GLY A 141 49.09 -0.64 -16.55
N LYS A 142 49.96 0.37 -16.49
CA LYS A 142 50.63 0.80 -15.25
C LYS A 142 49.79 1.72 -14.35
N ALA A 143 48.49 1.55 -14.32
CA ALA A 143 47.70 2.11 -13.25
C ALA A 143 47.86 1.19 -12.03
N VAL A 144 48.70 1.53 -11.12
CA VAL A 144 48.83 0.84 -9.83
C VAL A 144 47.56 1.22 -9.04
N ASN A 145 46.71 0.24 -8.77
CA ASN A 145 45.59 0.44 -7.87
C ASN A 145 46.13 0.52 -6.44
N LEU A 146 46.35 1.73 -5.96
CA LEU A 146 46.88 1.98 -4.63
C LEU A 146 45.75 2.22 -3.65
N VAL A 147 45.72 1.47 -2.58
CA VAL A 147 44.92 1.76 -1.37
C VAL A 147 45.93 2.14 -0.29
N ASN A 148 45.87 3.35 0.22
CA ASN A 148 46.83 3.92 1.17
C ASN A 148 48.29 3.73 0.73
N GLY A 149 48.55 3.89 -0.57
CA GLY A 149 49.88 3.70 -1.15
C GLY A 149 50.30 2.24 -1.40
N VAL A 150 49.51 1.25 -1.04
CA VAL A 150 49.78 -0.17 -1.24
C VAL A 150 49.00 -0.67 -2.47
N PRO A 151 49.66 -1.39 -3.40
CA PRO A 151 48.95 -2.02 -4.51
C PRO A 151 47.97 -3.08 -3.99
N MET A 152 46.70 -3.02 -4.46
CA MET A 152 45.69 -3.97 -4.06
C MET A 152 44.82 -4.37 -5.25
N HIS A 153 44.39 -5.62 -5.30
CA HIS A 153 43.45 -6.15 -6.28
C HIS A 153 42.16 -6.54 -5.61
N PHE A 154 41.05 -6.38 -6.30
CA PHE A 154 39.72 -6.85 -5.91
C PHE A 154 39.13 -7.73 -7.00
N PRO A 155 39.65 -8.94 -7.23
CA PRO A 155 39.07 -9.84 -8.20
C PRO A 155 37.76 -10.42 -7.73
N ILE A 156 36.86 -10.61 -8.68
CA ILE A 156 35.60 -11.29 -8.45
C ILE A 156 35.86 -12.77 -8.24
N PHE A 157 35.37 -13.36 -7.15
CA PHE A 157 35.45 -14.79 -6.88
C PHE A 157 34.07 -15.48 -6.78
N PHE A 158 32.99 -14.72 -6.69
CA PHE A 158 31.66 -15.23 -6.67
C PHE A 158 30.76 -14.35 -7.57
N ILE A 159 29.93 -15.00 -8.38
CA ILE A 159 28.90 -14.36 -9.20
C ILE A 159 27.64 -15.24 -9.13
N ASP A 160 26.51 -14.64 -8.89
CA ASP A 160 25.21 -15.30 -9.01
C ASP A 160 24.15 -14.33 -9.57
N PRO A 161 23.46 -14.69 -10.67
CA PRO A 161 23.51 -15.94 -11.43
C PRO A 161 24.77 -16.04 -12.30
N TYR A 162 25.33 -17.24 -12.35
CA TYR A 162 26.53 -17.51 -13.16
C TYR A 162 26.16 -17.79 -14.62
N LEU A 163 25.85 -16.72 -15.35
CA LEU A 163 25.45 -16.77 -16.76
C LEU A 163 26.66 -16.86 -17.72
N GLU A 164 26.41 -17.36 -18.94
CA GLU A 164 27.45 -17.39 -19.99
C GLU A 164 28.06 -16.01 -20.27
N SER A 165 27.24 -14.96 -20.27
CA SER A 165 27.66 -13.58 -20.49
C SER A 165 28.65 -13.05 -19.47
N VAL A 166 28.65 -13.59 -18.26
CA VAL A 166 29.48 -13.13 -17.13
C VAL A 166 30.62 -14.10 -16.76
N LYS A 167 30.72 -15.26 -17.39
CA LYS A 167 31.82 -16.22 -17.13
C LYS A 167 33.18 -15.56 -17.23
N GLY A 168 33.38 -14.65 -18.18
CA GLY A 168 34.60 -13.90 -18.37
C GLY A 168 34.91 -12.84 -17.30
N LEU A 169 33.97 -12.56 -16.38
CA LEU A 169 34.17 -11.63 -15.27
C LEU A 169 34.77 -12.30 -14.04
N MET A 170 34.76 -13.64 -13.94
CA MET A 170 35.43 -14.33 -12.85
C MET A 170 36.93 -14.04 -12.88
N GLY A 171 37.44 -13.53 -11.76
CA GLY A 171 38.82 -13.07 -11.64
C GLY A 171 39.06 -11.65 -12.17
N PHE A 172 38.07 -10.95 -12.67
CA PHE A 172 38.22 -9.57 -13.10
C PHE A 172 38.44 -8.64 -11.90
N ASP A 173 39.56 -7.91 -11.93
CA ASP A 173 39.95 -6.95 -10.89
C ASP A 173 39.11 -5.67 -10.99
N MET A 174 38.15 -5.53 -10.13
CA MET A 174 37.23 -4.39 -10.10
C MET A 174 37.91 -3.05 -9.85
N MET A 175 39.05 -3.02 -9.17
CA MET A 175 39.85 -1.81 -9.02
C MET A 175 40.40 -1.30 -10.37
N SER A 176 40.46 -2.14 -11.37
CA SER A 176 40.88 -1.76 -12.73
C SER A 176 39.76 -1.10 -13.54
N ALA A 177 38.51 -1.30 -13.16
CA ALA A 177 37.35 -0.69 -13.80
C ALA A 177 37.12 0.73 -13.28
N ARG A 178 37.10 1.72 -14.18
CA ARG A 178 37.01 3.14 -13.81
C ARG A 178 35.77 3.49 -12.99
N ASN A 179 34.64 2.95 -13.38
CA ASN A 179 33.34 3.21 -12.74
C ASN A 179 33.15 2.45 -11.41
N MET A 180 33.96 1.41 -11.15
CA MET A 180 33.89 0.61 -9.92
C MET A 180 34.95 1.00 -8.88
N ARG A 181 36.02 1.60 -9.34
CA ARG A 181 37.16 1.98 -8.49
C ARG A 181 36.77 2.99 -7.41
N GLU A 182 36.05 4.03 -7.81
CA GLU A 182 35.67 5.13 -6.90
C GLU A 182 34.71 4.67 -5.79
N PRO A 183 33.58 3.99 -6.09
CA PRO A 183 32.72 3.47 -5.03
C PRO A 183 33.39 2.41 -4.15
N LEU A 184 34.27 1.58 -4.72
CA LEU A 184 35.03 0.61 -3.93
C LEU A 184 35.97 1.29 -2.92
N LEU A 185 36.68 2.34 -3.35
CA LEU A 185 37.55 3.12 -2.47
C LEU A 185 36.73 3.92 -1.44
N SER A 186 35.61 4.49 -1.83
CA SER A 186 34.70 5.18 -0.92
C SER A 186 34.23 4.25 0.19
N SER A 187 33.72 3.07 -0.18
CA SER A 187 33.27 2.08 0.80
C SER A 187 34.41 1.55 1.69
N LEU A 188 35.61 1.40 1.13
CA LEU A 188 36.79 0.97 1.90
C LEU A 188 37.17 1.97 2.98
N VAL A 189 36.99 3.27 2.71
CA VAL A 189 37.34 4.36 3.65
C VAL A 189 36.24 4.62 4.67
N SER A 190 34.98 4.63 4.22
CA SER A 190 33.83 4.94 5.09
C SER A 190 33.32 3.73 5.88
N GLY A 191 33.49 2.50 5.37
CA GLY A 191 32.83 1.31 5.87
C GLY A 191 31.35 1.19 5.46
N ASP A 192 30.82 2.22 4.79
CA ASP A 192 29.43 2.26 4.31
C ASP A 192 29.31 1.75 2.88
N PRO A 193 28.12 1.34 2.43
CA PRO A 193 27.86 1.05 1.03
C PRO A 193 28.13 2.27 0.14
N ALA A 194 28.57 2.02 -1.09
CA ALA A 194 28.77 3.07 -2.08
C ALA A 194 28.27 2.62 -3.45
N ALA A 195 27.47 3.48 -4.11
CA ALA A 195 26.94 3.21 -5.43
C ALA A 195 27.91 3.68 -6.53
N SER A 196 28.00 2.89 -7.61
CA SER A 196 28.70 3.31 -8.83
C SER A 196 27.86 4.31 -9.62
N GLN A 197 28.51 5.05 -10.50
CA GLN A 197 27.77 5.77 -11.56
C GLN A 197 26.95 4.77 -12.39
N PRO A 198 25.77 5.19 -12.87
CA PRO A 198 24.93 4.35 -13.74
C PRO A 198 25.62 3.99 -15.05
N TYR A 199 25.43 2.74 -15.49
CA TYR A 199 26.00 2.24 -16.73
C TYR A 199 25.01 1.35 -17.50
N LYS A 200 25.28 1.12 -18.78
CA LYS A 200 24.48 0.19 -19.60
C LYS A 200 24.89 -1.25 -19.30
N LEU A 201 23.90 -2.08 -19.01
CA LEU A 201 24.10 -3.52 -18.83
C LEU A 201 24.26 -4.21 -20.19
N ARG A 202 24.97 -5.34 -20.21
CA ARG A 202 25.21 -6.12 -21.44
C ARG A 202 23.93 -6.70 -22.04
N GLU A 203 23.02 -7.07 -21.17
CA GLU A 203 21.72 -7.66 -21.52
C GLU A 203 20.64 -6.59 -21.85
N GLY A 204 21.04 -5.33 -21.88
CA GLY A 204 20.15 -4.19 -22.13
C GLY A 204 19.68 -3.52 -20.85
N GLY A 205 19.19 -2.28 -20.99
CA GLY A 205 18.78 -1.43 -19.89
C GLY A 205 19.95 -0.78 -19.16
N ARG A 206 19.62 -0.03 -18.11
CA ARG A 206 20.60 0.64 -17.25
C ARG A 206 20.61 0.00 -15.86
N GLY A 207 21.71 0.21 -15.17
CA GLY A 207 21.88 -0.24 -13.80
C GLY A 207 23.04 0.45 -13.13
N TYR A 208 23.22 0.18 -11.88
CA TYR A 208 24.35 0.60 -11.07
C TYR A 208 24.80 -0.57 -10.17
N SER A 209 26.00 -0.46 -9.65
CA SER A 209 26.52 -1.41 -8.67
C SER A 209 26.54 -0.75 -7.30
N LEU A 210 26.01 -1.43 -6.29
CA LEU A 210 26.12 -1.06 -4.89
C LEU A 210 27.17 -1.96 -4.23
N ILE A 211 28.20 -1.37 -3.68
CA ILE A 211 29.39 -2.07 -3.17
C ILE A 211 29.56 -1.77 -1.69
N LYS A 212 29.88 -2.79 -0.90
CA LYS A 212 30.28 -2.64 0.49
C LYS A 212 31.54 -3.46 0.77
N VAL A 213 32.54 -2.81 1.32
CA VAL A 213 33.75 -3.47 1.82
C VAL A 213 33.53 -3.82 3.29
N LEU A 214 33.78 -5.05 3.65
CA LEU A 214 33.61 -5.57 5.01
C LEU A 214 34.99 -5.70 5.67
N ASP A 215 35.10 -5.26 6.90
CA ASP A 215 36.31 -5.41 7.71
C ASP A 215 36.32 -6.82 8.36
N THR A 216 36.54 -7.82 7.53
CA THR A 216 36.47 -9.24 7.93
C THR A 216 37.77 -10.01 7.63
N ALA A 217 38.87 -9.30 7.43
CA ALA A 217 40.13 -9.94 6.99
C ALA A 217 40.59 -11.10 7.89
N ALA A 218 40.46 -10.96 9.21
CA ALA A 218 40.82 -12.02 10.16
C ALA A 218 39.83 -13.20 10.11
N GLU A 219 38.56 -12.94 10.02
CA GLU A 219 37.48 -13.95 9.94
C GLU A 219 37.55 -14.70 8.61
N MET A 220 37.79 -13.99 7.51
CA MET A 220 37.92 -14.57 6.18
C MET A 220 39.14 -15.48 6.10
N THR A 221 40.23 -15.13 6.75
CA THR A 221 41.44 -15.99 6.85
C THR A 221 41.13 -17.27 7.63
N ALA A 222 40.41 -17.17 8.75
CA ALA A 222 39.98 -18.33 9.55
C ALA A 222 39.06 -19.27 8.77
N LEU A 223 38.26 -18.75 7.85
CA LEU A 223 37.37 -19.52 6.96
C LEU A 223 38.07 -20.09 5.71
N GLY A 224 39.36 -19.88 5.55
CA GLY A 224 40.19 -20.43 4.44
C GLY A 224 40.29 -19.52 3.22
N TYR A 225 39.84 -18.25 3.31
CA TYR A 225 40.18 -17.25 2.30
C TYR A 225 41.60 -16.73 2.53
N LEU A 226 42.29 -16.40 1.47
CA LEU A 226 43.62 -15.77 1.57
C LEU A 226 43.51 -14.38 2.20
N ASN A 227 44.44 -14.01 3.06
CA ASN A 227 44.56 -12.78 3.84
C ASN A 227 44.01 -11.53 3.12
N GLY A 228 42.71 -11.37 3.04
CA GLY A 228 42.11 -10.28 2.33
C GLY A 228 40.73 -9.91 2.88
N GLY A 229 40.39 -8.63 2.88
CA GLY A 229 39.04 -8.17 3.18
C GLY A 229 38.05 -8.64 2.11
N LEU A 230 36.81 -8.83 2.52
CA LEU A 230 35.69 -9.16 1.65
C LEU A 230 35.01 -7.87 1.16
N ALA A 231 34.71 -7.82 -0.11
CA ALA A 231 33.76 -6.83 -0.62
C ALA A 231 32.57 -7.53 -1.30
N VAL A 232 31.41 -7.07 -1.04
CA VAL A 232 30.17 -7.57 -1.65
C VAL A 232 29.58 -6.52 -2.56
N MET A 233 28.96 -6.95 -3.63
CA MET A 233 28.40 -6.06 -4.64
C MET A 233 27.07 -6.60 -5.14
N LEU A 234 26.12 -5.70 -5.30
CA LEU A 234 24.86 -5.91 -6.03
C LEU A 234 24.90 -5.16 -7.34
N ILE A 235 24.43 -5.79 -8.39
CA ILE A 235 24.09 -5.11 -9.63
C ILE A 235 22.57 -4.94 -9.68
N ILE A 236 22.12 -3.70 -9.75
CA ILE A 236 20.73 -3.32 -9.68
C ILE A 236 20.29 -2.79 -11.05
N LYS A 237 19.19 -3.31 -11.58
CA LYS A 237 18.54 -2.82 -12.80
C LYS A 237 17.63 -1.65 -12.45
N THR A 238 18.05 -0.45 -12.80
CA THR A 238 17.28 0.76 -12.51
C THR A 238 15.98 0.84 -13.30
N ASP A 239 15.96 0.31 -14.54
CA ASP A 239 14.74 0.27 -15.35
C ASP A 239 13.67 -0.64 -14.71
N THR A 240 14.09 -1.80 -14.17
CA THR A 240 13.18 -2.72 -13.44
C THR A 240 12.74 -2.12 -12.10
N MET A 241 13.63 -1.37 -11.45
CA MET A 241 13.34 -0.65 -10.22
C MET A 241 12.30 0.45 -10.44
N LEU A 242 12.36 1.12 -11.60
CA LEU A 242 11.43 2.18 -11.97
C LEU A 242 10.09 1.67 -12.55
N ALA A 243 10.04 0.42 -13.02
CA ALA A 243 8.86 -0.13 -13.69
C ALA A 243 7.55 0.03 -12.88
N PRO A 244 7.49 -0.21 -11.55
CA PRO A 244 6.28 -0.01 -10.77
C PRO A 244 5.82 1.47 -10.74
N VAL A 245 6.74 2.41 -10.90
CA VAL A 245 6.43 3.85 -10.91
C VAL A 245 5.68 4.23 -12.19
N ALA A 246 5.97 3.56 -13.30
CA ALA A 246 5.25 3.76 -14.57
C ALA A 246 3.76 3.43 -14.47
N ASP A 247 3.42 2.42 -13.68
CA ASP A 247 2.03 2.02 -13.43
C ASP A 247 1.30 3.01 -12.52
N ILE A 248 2.02 3.61 -11.56
CA ILE A 248 1.47 4.62 -10.66
C ILE A 248 1.25 5.95 -11.38
N LEU A 249 2.14 6.30 -12.31
CA LEU A 249 2.19 7.62 -12.97
C LEU A 249 2.20 7.52 -14.50
N PRO A 250 1.18 6.92 -15.13
CA PRO A 250 1.19 6.63 -16.56
C PRO A 250 1.22 7.88 -17.47
N GLY A 251 0.90 9.04 -16.92
CA GLY A 251 0.87 10.32 -17.63
C GLY A 251 2.06 11.23 -17.35
N ALA A 252 3.07 10.75 -16.61
CA ALA A 252 4.21 11.56 -16.20
C ALA A 252 5.49 11.19 -16.94
N THR A 253 6.39 12.15 -17.05
CA THR A 253 7.81 11.90 -17.33
C THR A 253 8.51 11.62 -16.00
N VAL A 254 9.13 10.47 -15.89
CA VAL A 254 9.85 10.07 -14.67
C VAL A 254 11.31 9.87 -15.00
N GLN A 255 12.17 10.53 -14.24
CA GLN A 255 13.62 10.45 -14.37
C GLN A 255 14.23 10.07 -13.03
N LEU A 256 15.07 9.07 -13.01
CA LEU A 256 15.92 8.73 -11.88
C LEU A 256 17.33 9.25 -12.16
N LEU A 257 17.79 10.19 -11.36
CA LEU A 257 19.04 10.90 -11.52
C LEU A 257 20.02 10.48 -10.43
N TYR A 258 21.29 10.35 -10.78
CA TYR A 258 22.37 9.92 -9.88
C TYR A 258 23.34 11.07 -9.61
N GLY A 259 23.63 11.29 -8.34
CA GLY A 259 24.65 12.22 -7.85
C GLY A 259 24.35 13.70 -8.15
N GLU A 260 25.31 14.55 -7.79
CA GLU A 260 25.22 16.01 -8.00
C GLU A 260 25.20 16.39 -9.49
N GLU A 261 25.89 15.63 -10.35
CA GLU A 261 25.93 15.83 -11.80
C GLU A 261 24.60 15.44 -12.48
N ARG A 262 23.64 14.87 -11.74
CA ARG A 262 22.31 14.47 -12.22
C ARG A 262 22.38 13.55 -13.44
N GLN A 263 23.27 12.56 -13.42
CA GLN A 263 23.37 11.59 -14.51
C GLN A 263 22.11 10.69 -14.52
N LEU A 264 21.57 10.47 -15.73
CA LEU A 264 20.39 9.62 -15.89
C LEU A 264 20.70 8.16 -15.48
N ALA A 265 20.04 7.69 -14.43
CA ALA A 265 20.31 6.37 -13.86
C ALA A 265 19.46 5.25 -14.48
N ALA A 266 18.31 5.58 -15.05
CA ALA A 266 17.42 4.67 -15.78
C ALA A 266 17.05 5.30 -17.13
N ASP A 267 16.47 4.51 -18.02
CA ASP A 267 15.84 5.09 -19.20
C ASP A 267 14.63 5.94 -18.76
N GLU A 268 14.48 7.09 -19.40
CA GLU A 268 13.41 8.02 -19.05
C GLU A 268 12.05 7.40 -19.36
N ILE A 269 11.16 7.38 -18.36
CA ILE A 269 9.78 7.02 -18.58
C ILE A 269 9.08 8.25 -19.17
N LEU A 270 8.62 8.11 -20.40
CA LEU A 270 7.86 9.16 -21.09
C LEU A 270 6.36 8.95 -20.86
N PRO A 271 5.58 10.04 -20.82
CA PRO A 271 4.14 9.94 -20.68
C PRO A 271 3.54 9.22 -21.89
N GLN A 272 2.59 8.34 -21.66
CA GLN A 272 1.83 7.71 -22.73
C GLN A 272 0.96 8.76 -23.43
N ILE A 273 0.90 8.73 -24.76
CA ILE A 273 0.12 9.69 -25.55
C ILE A 273 -1.35 9.75 -25.11
N THR A 274 -1.90 8.63 -24.68
CA THR A 274 -3.30 8.54 -24.18
C THR A 274 -3.55 9.40 -22.94
N TYR A 275 -2.49 9.72 -22.18
CA TYR A 275 -2.56 10.49 -20.94
C TYR A 275 -2.04 11.93 -21.09
N LEU A 276 -1.85 12.40 -22.33
CA LEU A 276 -1.48 13.80 -22.55
C LEU A 276 -2.72 14.70 -22.60
N PRO A 277 -2.69 15.90 -22.00
CA PRO A 277 -3.79 16.85 -22.11
C PRO A 277 -3.91 17.38 -23.54
N VAL A 278 -5.14 17.64 -23.99
CA VAL A 278 -5.40 18.31 -25.28
C VAL A 278 -4.99 19.78 -25.21
N PHE A 279 -5.21 20.41 -24.05
CA PHE A 279 -4.73 21.75 -23.74
C PHE A 279 -3.90 21.67 -22.46
N GLU A 280 -2.60 21.81 -22.62
CA GLU A 280 -1.65 21.93 -21.52
C GLU A 280 -1.72 23.34 -20.92
N THR A 281 -1.82 23.41 -19.61
CA THR A 281 -1.92 24.68 -18.87
C THR A 281 -0.72 24.91 -17.96
N ASP A 282 -0.12 23.83 -17.47
CA ASP A 282 1.00 23.86 -16.51
C ASP A 282 1.72 22.51 -16.56
N ILE A 283 2.89 22.46 -15.92
CA ILE A 283 3.63 21.21 -15.67
C ILE A 283 3.83 21.10 -14.17
N PHE A 284 3.25 20.08 -13.57
CA PHE A 284 3.55 19.73 -12.18
C PHE A 284 4.92 19.08 -12.13
N VAL A 285 5.77 19.60 -11.27
CA VAL A 285 7.13 19.09 -11.06
C VAL A 285 7.29 18.74 -9.61
N LYS A 286 7.82 17.56 -9.35
CA LYS A 286 8.19 17.14 -8.00
C LYS A 286 9.53 16.44 -8.05
N GLU A 287 10.45 16.94 -7.25
CA GLU A 287 11.78 16.37 -7.12
C GLU A 287 12.04 16.05 -5.65
N ARG A 288 12.67 14.93 -5.42
CA ARG A 288 13.10 14.53 -4.09
C ARG A 288 14.42 13.78 -4.17
N SER A 289 15.37 14.19 -3.35
CA SER A 289 16.56 13.40 -3.08
C SER A 289 16.17 12.19 -2.23
N LEU A 290 16.57 11.01 -2.69
CA LEU A 290 16.37 9.72 -2.06
C LEU A 290 17.72 9.16 -1.57
N ASP A 291 18.64 10.07 -1.18
CA ASP A 291 19.97 9.68 -0.73
C ASP A 291 19.85 8.73 0.47
N HIS A 292 20.24 7.49 0.24
CA HIS A 292 20.17 6.42 1.23
C HIS A 292 21.45 5.59 1.19
N LEU A 293 22.21 5.59 2.28
CA LEU A 293 23.39 4.75 2.53
C LEU A 293 24.28 4.57 1.27
N GLY A 294 24.78 5.67 0.72
CA GLY A 294 25.66 5.67 -0.44
C GLY A 294 24.98 5.41 -1.79
N GLN A 295 23.66 5.49 -1.85
CA GLN A 295 22.85 5.45 -3.06
C GLN A 295 22.25 6.84 -3.34
N PRO A 296 23.02 7.78 -3.92
CA PRO A 296 22.64 9.19 -4.07
C PRO A 296 21.73 9.38 -5.29
N PHE A 297 20.47 9.02 -5.17
CA PHE A 297 19.48 9.19 -6.23
C PHE A 297 18.58 10.40 -5.98
N THR A 298 18.14 11.00 -7.06
CA THR A 298 17.07 12.01 -7.08
C THR A 298 16.00 11.55 -8.06
N LEU A 299 14.78 11.41 -7.57
CA LEU A 299 13.63 11.14 -8.41
C LEU A 299 13.01 12.47 -8.84
N SER A 300 12.93 12.71 -10.14
CA SER A 300 12.26 13.85 -10.75
C SER A 300 11.04 13.35 -11.50
N ILE A 301 9.88 13.86 -11.14
CA ILE A 301 8.59 13.51 -11.73
C ILE A 301 7.99 14.78 -12.31
N GLN A 302 7.63 14.74 -13.60
CA GLN A 302 7.02 15.86 -14.30
C GLN A 302 5.76 15.36 -15.00
N GLN A 303 4.63 15.98 -14.70
CA GLN A 303 3.36 15.62 -15.31
C GLN A 303 2.70 16.85 -15.94
N PRO A 304 2.37 16.80 -17.23
CA PRO A 304 1.63 17.87 -17.87
C PRO A 304 0.23 17.94 -17.28
N ALA A 305 -0.15 19.12 -16.85
CA ALA A 305 -1.47 19.42 -16.32
C ALA A 305 -2.30 20.18 -17.35
N GLY A 306 -3.57 19.88 -17.46
CA GLY A 306 -4.43 20.56 -18.40
C GLY A 306 -5.76 19.87 -18.61
N LEU A 307 -6.39 20.24 -19.73
CA LEU A 307 -7.70 19.71 -20.09
C LEU A 307 -7.53 18.51 -21.02
N TYR A 308 -7.92 17.35 -20.54
CA TYR A 308 -7.97 16.11 -21.33
C TYR A 308 -9.26 16.04 -22.16
N ALA A 309 -9.29 15.15 -23.13
CA ALA A 309 -10.43 14.99 -24.04
C ALA A 309 -11.77 14.77 -23.29
N HIS A 310 -11.76 13.98 -22.23
CA HIS A 310 -12.95 13.73 -21.42
C HIS A 310 -13.42 14.96 -20.63
N HIS A 311 -12.50 15.83 -20.17
CA HIS A 311 -12.86 17.10 -19.55
C HIS A 311 -13.51 18.04 -20.55
N LEU A 312 -12.98 18.10 -21.78
CA LEU A 312 -13.56 18.90 -22.85
C LEU A 312 -14.94 18.38 -23.24
N GLN A 313 -15.13 17.05 -23.29
CA GLN A 313 -16.43 16.44 -23.52
C GLN A 313 -17.41 16.82 -22.38
N PHE A 314 -16.99 16.71 -21.12
CA PHE A 314 -17.80 17.14 -19.99
C PHE A 314 -18.15 18.63 -20.05
N MET A 315 -17.16 19.49 -20.31
CA MET A 315 -17.39 20.92 -20.50
C MET A 315 -18.35 21.19 -21.66
N GLY A 316 -18.22 20.42 -22.77
CA GLY A 316 -19.14 20.47 -23.90
C GLY A 316 -20.58 20.10 -23.52
N VAL A 317 -20.76 19.08 -22.69
CA VAL A 317 -22.09 18.69 -22.18
C VAL A 317 -22.65 19.79 -21.27
N VAL A 318 -21.83 20.36 -20.39
CA VAL A 318 -22.24 21.49 -19.53
C VAL A 318 -22.61 22.71 -20.37
N LEU A 319 -21.78 23.05 -21.36
CA LEU A 319 -22.05 24.13 -22.30
C LEU A 319 -23.39 23.91 -23.03
N LEU A 320 -23.58 22.71 -23.58
CA LEU A 320 -24.81 22.34 -24.28
C LEU A 320 -26.04 22.46 -23.34
N ALA A 321 -25.92 21.94 -22.11
CA ALA A 321 -26.99 22.05 -21.12
C ALA A 321 -27.34 23.51 -20.78
N MET A 322 -26.32 24.36 -20.61
CA MET A 322 -26.51 25.79 -20.37
C MET A 322 -27.10 26.49 -21.59
N CYS A 323 -26.67 26.13 -22.81
CA CYS A 323 -27.27 26.67 -24.05
C CYS A 323 -28.73 26.26 -24.21
N ILE A 324 -29.06 25.00 -23.90
CA ILE A 324 -30.46 24.53 -23.93
C ILE A 324 -31.28 25.27 -22.88
N ALA A 325 -30.76 25.42 -21.65
CA ALA A 325 -31.44 26.18 -20.60
C ALA A 325 -31.64 27.64 -20.97
N PHE A 326 -30.61 28.26 -21.57
CA PHE A 326 -30.74 29.65 -22.08
C PHE A 326 -31.70 29.75 -23.26
N GLY A 327 -31.65 28.82 -24.19
CA GLY A 327 -32.59 28.75 -25.32
C GLY A 327 -34.03 28.58 -24.83
N ALA A 328 -34.25 27.70 -23.84
CA ALA A 328 -35.56 27.55 -23.21
C ALA A 328 -36.02 28.84 -22.46
N TYR A 329 -35.04 29.46 -21.73
CA TYR A 329 -35.28 30.75 -21.07
C TYR A 329 -35.63 31.86 -22.10
N TYR A 330 -34.85 31.93 -23.18
CA TYR A 330 -35.07 32.93 -24.24
C TYR A 330 -36.39 32.70 -24.98
N ARG A 331 -36.71 31.44 -25.30
CA ARG A 331 -38.01 31.06 -25.87
C ARG A 331 -39.16 31.47 -24.97
N ARG A 332 -39.02 31.25 -23.66
CA ARG A 332 -39.99 31.66 -22.65
C ARG A 332 -40.16 33.18 -22.61
N LEU A 333 -39.04 33.93 -22.69
CA LEU A 333 -39.11 35.38 -22.76
C LEU A 333 -39.84 35.88 -24.03
N ASN A 334 -39.61 35.20 -25.14
CA ASN A 334 -40.31 35.53 -26.40
C ASN A 334 -41.80 35.19 -26.32
N GLU A 335 -42.16 34.09 -25.67
CA GLU A 335 -43.55 33.71 -25.39
C GLU A 335 -44.21 34.70 -24.43
N GLU A 336 -43.49 35.14 -23.38
CA GLU A 336 -43.98 36.18 -22.46
C GLU A 336 -44.18 37.55 -23.18
N TYR A 337 -43.31 37.85 -24.16
CA TYR A 337 -43.47 39.05 -24.97
C TYR A 337 -44.68 38.95 -25.93
N GLY A 338 -44.87 37.79 -26.57
CA GLY A 338 -46.04 37.50 -27.39
C GLY A 338 -47.35 37.60 -26.57
N LEU A 339 -47.30 37.09 -25.31
CA LEU A 339 -48.40 37.19 -24.36
C LEU A 339 -48.63 38.63 -23.86
N LYS A 340 -47.57 39.47 -23.73
CA LYS A 340 -47.70 40.90 -23.37
C LYS A 340 -48.44 41.71 -24.42
N LEU A 341 -48.33 41.34 -25.69
CA LEU A 341 -49.11 41.96 -26.76
C LEU A 341 -50.60 41.57 -26.72
N GLN A 342 -50.89 40.40 -26.17
CA GLN A 342 -52.31 39.96 -25.90
C GLN A 342 -52.82 40.39 -24.52
N ARG A 343 -51.90 40.92 -23.68
CA ARG A 343 -52.16 41.17 -22.26
C ARG A 343 -53.04 42.31 -21.91
N ASP A 344 -53.27 43.31 -22.80
CA ASP A 344 -54.15 44.44 -22.51
C ASP A 344 -55.60 43.98 -22.40
N ASP A 345 -55.96 42.78 -22.92
CA ASP A 345 -57.33 42.23 -22.83
C ASP A 345 -57.50 41.16 -21.73
N ALA A 346 -56.35 40.54 -21.22
CA ALA A 346 -56.41 39.42 -20.29
C ALA A 346 -55.98 39.75 -18.84
N LEU A 347 -55.79 41.03 -18.50
CA LEU A 347 -55.23 41.47 -17.19
C LEU A 347 -56.09 41.10 -15.97
N VAL A 348 -57.39 40.92 -16.14
CA VAL A 348 -58.26 40.55 -15.03
C VAL A 348 -58.14 39.07 -14.66
N GLU A 349 -57.95 38.20 -15.65
CA GLU A 349 -57.87 36.77 -15.44
C GLU A 349 -56.46 36.37 -14.88
N LEU A 350 -55.41 37.13 -15.27
CA LEU A 350 -54.04 36.91 -14.83
C LEU A 350 -53.83 37.17 -13.32
N ASN A 351 -54.55 38.17 -12.74
CA ASN A 351 -54.42 38.45 -11.31
C ASN A 351 -54.99 37.31 -10.42
N GLN A 352 -55.96 36.55 -10.91
CA GLN A 352 -56.46 35.38 -10.20
C GLN A 352 -55.48 34.16 -10.32
N GLN A 353 -54.83 34.00 -11.49
CA GLN A 353 -53.83 32.95 -11.69
C GLN A 353 -52.54 33.26 -10.94
N HIS A 354 -52.14 34.54 -10.85
CA HIS A 354 -50.94 34.95 -10.09
C HIS A 354 -51.06 34.64 -8.59
N ALA A 355 -52.25 34.90 -8.00
CA ALA A 355 -52.49 34.57 -6.59
C ALA A 355 -52.43 33.06 -6.29
N THR A 356 -52.75 32.24 -7.29
CA THR A 356 -52.69 30.78 -7.17
C THR A 356 -51.26 30.27 -7.30
N LEU A 357 -50.45 30.86 -8.20
CA LEU A 357 -49.05 30.51 -8.42
C LEU A 357 -48.18 30.89 -7.20
N GLU A 358 -48.41 32.07 -6.61
CA GLU A 358 -47.71 32.48 -5.38
C GLU A 358 -48.00 31.55 -4.20
N ARG A 359 -49.23 31.05 -4.06
CA ARG A 359 -49.54 30.05 -3.03
C ARG A 359 -48.78 28.76 -3.24
N MET A 360 -48.70 28.28 -4.51
CA MET A 360 -47.96 27.05 -4.82
C MET A 360 -46.44 27.20 -4.60
N VAL A 361 -45.87 28.36 -4.90
CA VAL A 361 -44.45 28.64 -4.66
C VAL A 361 -44.11 28.64 -3.16
N VAL A 362 -44.98 29.30 -2.35
CA VAL A 362 -44.82 29.33 -0.89
C VAL A 362 -44.93 27.92 -0.29
N GLU A 363 -45.82 27.09 -0.82
CA GLU A 363 -46.03 25.73 -0.34
C GLU A 363 -44.84 24.83 -0.68
N ARG A 364 -44.30 24.94 -1.91
CA ARG A 364 -43.13 24.19 -2.35
C ARG A 364 -41.84 24.63 -1.64
N THR A 365 -41.69 25.90 -1.34
CA THR A 365 -40.55 26.40 -0.58
C THR A 365 -40.54 25.81 0.84
N LYS A 366 -41.70 25.74 1.48
CA LYS A 366 -41.84 25.07 2.79
C LYS A 366 -41.51 23.57 2.75
N GLU A 367 -41.89 22.89 1.66
CA GLU A 367 -41.59 21.46 1.49
C GLU A 367 -40.09 21.22 1.29
N LEU A 368 -39.40 22.07 0.53
CA LEU A 368 -37.96 22.03 0.31
C LEU A 368 -37.15 22.32 1.58
N GLU A 369 -37.58 23.33 2.36
CA GLU A 369 -36.95 23.62 3.67
C GLU A 369 -37.08 22.44 4.64
N LYS A 370 -38.25 21.78 4.64
CA LYS A 370 -38.48 20.60 5.47
C LYS A 370 -37.49 19.46 5.12
N LYS A 371 -37.35 19.15 3.83
CA LYS A 371 -36.42 18.10 3.36
C LYS A 371 -34.96 18.44 3.63
N SER A 372 -34.58 19.72 3.51
CA SER A 372 -33.24 20.17 3.83
C SER A 372 -32.89 19.97 5.31
N ASN A 373 -33.84 20.29 6.20
CA ASN A 373 -33.64 20.10 7.64
C ASN A 373 -33.59 18.63 8.05
N GLU A 374 -34.37 17.75 7.39
CA GLU A 374 -34.35 16.31 7.60
C GLU A 374 -32.98 15.74 7.20
N ASN A 375 -32.41 16.15 6.07
CA ASN A 375 -31.08 15.70 5.61
C ASN A 375 -29.96 16.16 6.55
N THR A 376 -30.06 17.39 7.07
CA THR A 376 -29.05 17.89 8.04
C THR A 376 -29.11 17.12 9.35
N SER A 377 -30.31 16.75 9.81
CA SER A 377 -30.50 15.93 11.02
C SER A 377 -29.90 14.52 10.86
N LEU A 378 -30.10 13.88 9.70
CA LEU A 378 -29.53 12.57 9.39
C LEU A 378 -28.00 12.60 9.36
N ALA A 379 -27.42 13.63 8.74
CA ALA A 379 -25.95 13.80 8.70
C ALA A 379 -25.35 13.94 10.11
N GLN A 380 -26.02 14.72 10.98
CA GLN A 380 -25.59 14.87 12.38
C GLN A 380 -25.71 13.58 13.18
N GLN A 381 -26.72 12.76 12.91
CA GLN A 381 -26.87 11.45 13.56
C GLN A 381 -25.74 10.49 13.16
N LEU A 382 -25.36 10.45 11.88
CA LEU A 382 -24.25 9.63 11.38
C LEU A 382 -22.91 10.01 12.03
N ILE A 383 -22.65 11.31 12.15
CA ILE A 383 -21.42 11.80 12.82
C ILE A 383 -21.38 11.36 14.29
N ARG A 384 -22.49 11.48 15.02
CA ARG A 384 -22.55 11.06 16.43
C ARG A 384 -22.31 9.56 16.61
N VAL A 385 -22.90 8.72 15.75
CA VAL A 385 -22.68 7.27 15.79
C VAL A 385 -21.21 6.93 15.56
N GLN A 386 -20.56 7.63 14.63
CA GLN A 386 -19.15 7.44 14.35
C GLN A 386 -18.25 7.90 15.52
N GLU A 387 -18.55 9.04 16.13
CA GLU A 387 -17.84 9.55 17.31
C GLU A 387 -17.99 8.61 18.51
N ASP A 388 -19.19 8.10 18.76
CA ASP A 388 -19.45 7.15 19.85
C ASP A 388 -18.70 5.82 19.65
N GLN A 389 -18.58 5.32 18.42
CA GLN A 389 -17.76 4.15 18.10
C GLN A 389 -16.28 4.38 18.41
N ILE A 390 -15.73 5.52 17.98
CA ILE A 390 -14.31 5.87 18.22
C ILE A 390 -14.06 6.00 19.74
N LEU A 391 -14.95 6.66 20.47
CA LEU A 391 -14.84 6.83 21.93
C LEU A 391 -14.98 5.50 22.68
N HIS A 392 -15.75 4.56 22.16
CA HIS A 392 -15.86 3.23 22.75
C HIS A 392 -14.55 2.47 22.62
N ILE A 393 -14.00 2.41 21.42
CA ILE A 393 -12.70 1.76 21.15
C ILE A 393 -11.57 2.41 21.98
N ALA A 394 -11.54 3.75 22.05
CA ALA A 394 -10.52 4.46 22.81
C ALA A 394 -10.59 4.18 24.32
N ARG A 395 -11.78 4.00 24.89
CA ARG A 395 -11.94 3.64 26.30
C ARG A 395 -11.51 2.20 26.57
N GLU A 396 -11.90 1.24 25.72
CA GLU A 396 -11.45 -0.15 25.85
C GLU A 396 -9.91 -0.24 25.80
N LEU A 397 -9.29 0.48 24.86
CA LEU A 397 -7.82 0.58 24.77
C LEU A 397 -7.19 1.15 26.05
N HIS A 398 -7.77 2.24 26.56
CA HIS A 398 -7.22 2.91 27.77
C HIS A 398 -7.34 2.04 29.02
N ASP A 399 -8.47 1.36 29.19
CA ASP A 399 -8.74 0.57 30.38
C ASP A 399 -7.91 -0.73 30.40
N GLU A 400 -7.78 -1.44 29.28
CA GLU A 400 -7.02 -2.68 29.21
C GLU A 400 -5.49 -2.45 29.24
N PHE A 401 -4.99 -1.43 28.51
CA PHE A 401 -3.55 -1.17 28.48
C PHE A 401 -3.06 -0.36 29.69
N GLY A 402 -3.86 0.58 30.18
CA GLY A 402 -3.48 1.46 31.26
C GLY A 402 -3.18 0.72 32.56
N GLN A 403 -3.98 -0.31 32.88
CA GLN A 403 -3.79 -1.12 34.08
C GLN A 403 -2.50 -1.95 34.01
N THR A 404 -2.30 -2.66 32.90
CA THR A 404 -1.13 -3.55 32.72
C THR A 404 0.18 -2.76 32.64
N LEU A 405 0.20 -1.63 31.90
CA LEU A 405 1.36 -0.75 31.85
C LEU A 405 1.70 -0.15 33.22
N THR A 406 0.68 0.18 34.02
CA THR A 406 0.89 0.70 35.37
C THR A 406 1.51 -0.36 36.25
N ALA A 407 1.05 -1.62 36.17
CA ALA A 407 1.61 -2.74 36.93
C ALA A 407 3.07 -3.04 36.53
N ILE A 408 3.36 -3.04 35.24
CA ILE A 408 4.76 -3.16 34.72
C ILE A 408 5.64 -2.04 35.29
N LYS A 409 5.16 -0.80 35.25
CA LYS A 409 5.90 0.36 35.76
C LYS A 409 6.16 0.29 37.26
N ILE A 410 5.18 -0.19 38.04
CA ILE A 410 5.33 -0.40 39.48
C ILE A 410 6.38 -1.48 39.73
N ASN A 411 6.28 -2.63 39.08
CA ASN A 411 7.23 -3.72 39.26
C ASN A 411 8.65 -3.32 38.80
N ALA A 412 8.78 -2.54 37.73
CA ALA A 412 10.07 -1.99 37.28
C ALA A 412 10.67 -1.02 38.31
N HIS A 413 9.84 -0.20 38.97
CA HIS A 413 10.31 0.71 40.03
C HIS A 413 10.70 -0.01 41.31
N ILE A 414 9.99 -1.11 41.68
CA ILE A 414 10.35 -1.97 42.79
C ILE A 414 11.67 -2.69 42.47
N LEU A 415 11.88 -3.11 41.25
CA LEU A 415 13.11 -3.75 40.77
C LEU A 415 14.35 -2.86 40.97
N GLU A 416 14.22 -1.55 40.76
CA GLU A 416 15.32 -0.57 40.99
C GLU A 416 15.78 -0.56 42.46
N SER A 417 14.90 -0.93 43.39
CA SER A 417 15.17 -0.94 44.84
C SER A 417 15.44 -2.32 45.40
N ALA A 418 15.41 -3.38 44.61
CA ALA A 418 15.62 -4.76 45.03
C ALA A 418 17.04 -4.97 45.57
N LYS A 419 17.14 -5.66 46.69
CA LYS A 419 18.39 -5.86 47.44
C LYS A 419 18.96 -7.27 47.32
N SER A 420 18.27 -8.19 46.67
CA SER A 420 18.71 -9.58 46.46
C SER A 420 18.50 -10.04 45.02
N ILE A 421 19.38 -10.94 44.55
CA ILE A 421 19.30 -11.54 43.22
C ILE A 421 17.94 -12.27 43.00
N ASN A 422 17.40 -12.88 44.04
CA ASN A 422 16.11 -13.58 43.95
C ASN A 422 14.93 -12.61 43.78
N GLU A 423 14.95 -11.47 44.47
CA GLU A 423 13.95 -10.42 44.25
C GLU A 423 14.02 -9.84 42.85
N VAL A 424 15.24 -9.58 42.37
CA VAL A 424 15.46 -9.12 40.98
C VAL A 424 14.87 -10.11 39.99
N ALA A 425 15.14 -11.42 40.15
CA ALA A 425 14.63 -12.44 39.25
C ALA A 425 13.08 -12.52 39.30
N THR A 426 12.49 -12.40 40.46
CA THR A 426 11.01 -12.48 40.62
C THR A 426 10.33 -11.28 39.92
N TYR A 427 10.76 -10.06 40.23
CA TYR A 427 10.13 -8.89 39.63
C TYR A 427 10.43 -8.75 38.12
N ALA A 428 11.60 -9.19 37.67
CA ALA A 428 11.90 -9.27 36.25
C ALA A 428 10.99 -10.26 35.51
N GLN A 429 10.70 -11.40 36.15
CA GLN A 429 9.79 -12.41 35.63
C GLN A 429 8.34 -11.92 35.62
N ASP A 430 7.91 -11.19 36.64
CA ASP A 430 6.60 -10.56 36.69
C ASP A 430 6.43 -9.50 35.61
N ILE A 431 7.45 -8.67 35.40
CA ILE A 431 7.45 -7.67 34.30
C ILE A 431 7.34 -8.36 32.93
N THR A 432 8.12 -9.43 32.74
CA THR A 432 8.09 -10.20 31.48
C THR A 432 6.70 -10.81 31.26
N SER A 433 6.16 -11.46 32.27
CA SER A 433 4.83 -12.07 32.22
C SER A 433 3.72 -11.04 31.94
N GLN A 434 3.79 -9.86 32.56
CA GLN A 434 2.83 -8.78 32.33
C GLN A 434 3.01 -8.14 30.94
N ALA A 435 4.25 -8.03 30.44
CA ALA A 435 4.52 -7.56 29.10
C ALA A 435 4.02 -8.56 28.05
N ASP A 436 4.18 -9.87 28.30
CA ASP A 436 3.64 -10.91 27.44
C ASP A 436 2.11 -10.90 27.44
N ALA A 437 1.48 -10.72 28.61
CA ALA A 437 0.04 -10.57 28.71
C ALA A 437 -0.48 -9.32 27.97
N LEU A 438 0.25 -8.21 28.05
CA LEU A 438 -0.07 -6.99 27.30
C LEU A 438 0.06 -7.21 25.78
N TYR A 439 1.10 -7.93 25.38
CA TYR A 439 1.32 -8.27 23.98
C TYR A 439 0.21 -9.18 23.44
N GLU A 440 -0.22 -10.19 24.20
CA GLU A 440 -1.35 -11.05 23.82
C GLU A 440 -2.67 -10.26 23.79
N THR A 441 -2.90 -9.36 24.74
CA THR A 441 -4.10 -8.49 24.75
C THR A 441 -4.12 -7.56 23.53
N MET A 442 -2.97 -6.98 23.18
CA MET A 442 -2.80 -6.16 21.98
C MET A 442 -3.06 -6.99 20.71
N ARG A 443 -2.52 -8.19 20.65
CA ARG A 443 -2.70 -9.13 19.55
C ARG A 443 -4.16 -9.54 19.38
N ASP A 444 -4.83 -9.86 20.49
CA ASP A 444 -6.26 -10.16 20.51
C ASP A 444 -7.11 -8.99 20.00
N MET A 445 -6.74 -7.77 20.37
CA MET A 445 -7.44 -6.56 19.95
C MET A 445 -7.24 -6.26 18.46
N ILE A 446 -6.02 -6.43 17.95
CA ILE A 446 -5.72 -6.33 16.51
C ILE A 446 -6.50 -7.41 15.74
N GLN A 447 -6.57 -8.64 16.26
CA GLN A 447 -7.38 -9.71 15.67
C GLN A 447 -8.88 -9.41 15.71
N ARG A 448 -9.38 -8.71 16.74
CA ARG A 448 -10.77 -8.23 16.79
C ARG A 448 -11.04 -7.13 15.75
N LEU A 449 -10.05 -6.30 15.44
CA LEU A 449 -10.18 -5.24 14.44
C LEU A 449 -10.07 -5.79 13.00
N ARG A 450 -9.09 -6.64 12.70
CA ARG A 450 -8.91 -7.31 11.40
C ARG A 450 -7.97 -8.52 11.53
N PRO A 451 -8.43 -9.75 11.35
CA PRO A 451 -7.55 -10.93 11.46
C PRO A 451 -6.61 -11.04 10.25
N GLU A 452 -5.31 -10.96 10.49
CA GLU A 452 -4.27 -11.12 9.44
C GLU A 452 -4.39 -12.47 8.70
N ALA A 453 -4.83 -13.51 9.40
CA ALA A 453 -5.03 -14.83 8.81
C ALA A 453 -6.07 -14.85 7.70
N LEU A 454 -7.05 -13.94 7.75
CA LEU A 454 -8.09 -13.83 6.75
C LEU A 454 -7.55 -13.34 5.40
N ASP A 455 -6.63 -12.38 5.47
CA ASP A 455 -6.00 -11.78 4.28
C ASP A 455 -4.94 -12.70 3.65
N MET A 456 -4.23 -13.50 4.46
CA MET A 456 -3.12 -14.34 4.00
C MET A 456 -3.54 -15.74 3.55
N PHE A 457 -4.52 -16.34 4.22
CA PHE A 457 -4.82 -17.76 4.08
C PHE A 457 -6.29 -18.07 3.76
N GLY A 458 -7.13 -17.04 3.67
CA GLY A 458 -8.56 -17.18 3.39
C GLY A 458 -9.41 -17.56 4.59
N LEU A 459 -10.74 -17.62 4.36
CA LEU A 459 -11.74 -17.78 5.42
C LEU A 459 -11.61 -19.11 6.16
N LYS A 460 -11.39 -20.21 5.45
CA LYS A 460 -11.27 -21.54 6.06
C LYS A 460 -10.19 -21.57 7.12
N VAL A 461 -8.96 -21.24 6.73
CA VAL A 461 -7.81 -21.25 7.66
C VAL A 461 -7.97 -20.24 8.79
N ALA A 462 -8.52 -19.06 8.50
CA ALA A 462 -8.77 -18.06 9.53
C ALA A 462 -9.78 -18.55 10.58
N VAL A 463 -10.85 -19.21 10.17
CA VAL A 463 -11.85 -19.81 11.07
C VAL A 463 -11.25 -20.97 11.87
N GLU A 464 -10.49 -21.85 11.21
CA GLU A 464 -9.79 -22.95 11.89
C GLU A 464 -8.86 -22.43 12.99
N GLN A 465 -8.05 -21.42 12.69
CA GLN A 465 -7.17 -20.77 13.68
C GLN A 465 -7.95 -20.07 14.78
N CYS A 466 -9.05 -19.40 14.45
CA CYS A 466 -9.92 -18.76 15.42
C CYS A 466 -10.48 -19.78 16.43
N ILE A 467 -10.91 -20.95 15.94
CA ILE A 467 -11.47 -22.00 16.79
C ILE A 467 -10.38 -22.67 17.65
N LEU A 468 -9.19 -22.90 17.09
CA LEU A 468 -8.04 -23.43 17.83
C LEU A 468 -7.63 -22.53 19.01
N ALA A 469 -7.76 -21.22 18.87
CA ALA A 469 -7.45 -20.27 19.93
C ALA A 469 -8.37 -20.35 21.16
N PHE A 470 -9.50 -21.07 21.07
CA PHE A 470 -10.37 -21.32 22.23
C PHE A 470 -9.94 -22.52 23.08
N HIS A 471 -8.87 -23.26 22.70
CA HIS A 471 -8.32 -24.40 23.46
C HIS A 471 -9.42 -25.37 23.93
N LEU A 472 -10.29 -25.79 23.01
CA LEU A 472 -11.48 -26.60 23.32
C LEU A 472 -11.13 -27.98 23.86
N ASP A 473 -10.01 -28.55 23.47
CA ASP A 473 -9.42 -29.78 23.95
C ASP A 473 -9.03 -29.72 25.46
N GLU A 474 -8.49 -28.59 25.88
CA GLU A 474 -8.17 -28.36 27.30
C GLU A 474 -9.43 -28.22 28.19
N GLN A 475 -10.58 -27.96 27.56
CA GLN A 475 -11.89 -27.82 28.21
C GLN A 475 -12.76 -29.07 28.07
N ASP A 476 -12.22 -30.20 27.61
CA ASP A 476 -12.94 -31.46 27.36
C ASP A 476 -14.12 -31.29 26.38
N ILE A 477 -14.01 -30.40 25.41
CA ILE A 477 -15.04 -30.15 24.39
C ILE A 477 -14.62 -30.79 23.06
N GLU A 478 -15.36 -31.82 22.62
CA GLU A 478 -15.18 -32.45 21.31
C GLU A 478 -15.60 -31.48 20.19
N LEU A 479 -14.68 -31.14 19.32
CA LEU A 479 -14.94 -30.30 18.14
C LEU A 479 -15.28 -31.14 16.91
N ASP A 480 -16.43 -30.89 16.31
CA ASP A 480 -16.84 -31.43 15.00
C ASP A 480 -16.84 -30.27 13.99
N LEU A 481 -15.71 -30.09 13.31
CA LEU A 481 -15.46 -28.95 12.41
C LEU A 481 -15.57 -29.41 10.95
N ASN A 482 -16.50 -28.81 10.22
CA ASN A 482 -16.71 -29.06 8.80
C ASN A 482 -16.76 -27.74 8.04
N ILE A 483 -15.66 -27.40 7.36
CA ILE A 483 -15.54 -26.18 6.54
C ILE A 483 -15.22 -26.60 5.10
N ASP A 484 -16.14 -26.33 4.20
CA ASP A 484 -15.96 -26.60 2.77
C ASP A 484 -14.94 -25.63 2.14
N ASP A 485 -14.14 -26.10 1.20
CA ASP A 485 -13.15 -25.25 0.50
C ASP A 485 -13.80 -24.14 -0.33
N SER A 486 -15.08 -24.31 -0.69
CA SER A 486 -15.87 -23.31 -1.41
C SER A 486 -16.03 -21.98 -0.70
N VAL A 487 -15.75 -21.91 0.62
CA VAL A 487 -15.81 -20.65 1.39
C VAL A 487 -14.65 -19.71 1.10
N ASN A 488 -13.59 -20.19 0.46
CA ASN A 488 -12.48 -19.36 0.02
C ASN A 488 -12.77 -18.75 -1.37
N GLY A 489 -12.40 -17.49 -1.55
CA GLY A 489 -12.60 -16.79 -2.85
C GLY A 489 -13.89 -15.97 -2.96
N MET A 490 -14.63 -15.81 -1.86
CA MET A 490 -15.75 -14.87 -1.79
C MET A 490 -15.22 -13.41 -1.71
N GLU A 491 -16.10 -12.48 -2.06
CA GLU A 491 -15.82 -11.05 -1.84
C GLU A 491 -15.51 -10.76 -0.37
N GLU A 492 -14.62 -9.79 -0.15
CA GLU A 492 -14.10 -9.42 1.19
C GLU A 492 -15.20 -9.17 2.21
N ILE A 493 -16.29 -8.53 1.80
CA ILE A 493 -17.42 -8.20 2.69
C ILE A 493 -18.09 -9.46 3.27
N TYR A 494 -18.27 -10.49 2.45
CA TYR A 494 -18.84 -11.77 2.90
C TYR A 494 -17.85 -12.54 3.78
N THR A 495 -16.59 -12.50 3.41
CA THR A 495 -15.48 -13.17 4.11
C THR A 495 -15.33 -12.63 5.54
N ILE A 496 -15.25 -11.31 5.69
CA ILE A 496 -15.13 -10.64 7.01
C ILE A 496 -16.38 -10.89 7.86
N ALA A 497 -17.57 -10.72 7.28
CA ALA A 497 -18.82 -10.92 8.01
C ALA A 497 -18.95 -12.36 8.51
N SER A 498 -18.63 -13.35 7.65
CA SER A 498 -18.70 -14.77 8.00
C SER A 498 -17.72 -15.13 9.10
N TYR A 499 -16.49 -14.65 9.02
CA TYR A 499 -15.51 -14.82 10.09
C TYR A 499 -16.04 -14.27 11.44
N ARG A 500 -16.56 -13.04 11.45
CA ARG A 500 -17.09 -12.41 12.67
C ARG A 500 -18.30 -13.11 13.21
N ILE A 501 -19.17 -13.63 12.36
CA ILE A 501 -20.32 -14.42 12.75
C ILE A 501 -19.85 -15.71 13.46
N VAL A 502 -18.92 -16.45 12.86
CA VAL A 502 -18.41 -17.70 13.47
C VAL A 502 -17.69 -17.41 14.79
N GLN A 503 -16.82 -16.39 14.82
CA GLN A 503 -16.11 -15.98 16.03
C GLN A 503 -17.07 -15.69 17.18
N GLU A 504 -18.13 -14.93 16.92
CA GLU A 504 -19.13 -14.59 17.93
C GLU A 504 -19.94 -15.80 18.38
N LEU A 505 -20.33 -16.67 17.44
CA LEU A 505 -21.12 -17.86 17.76
C LEU A 505 -20.31 -18.88 18.57
N VAL A 506 -19.04 -19.11 18.22
CA VAL A 506 -18.14 -19.99 18.99
C VAL A 506 -17.86 -19.41 20.36
N ASN A 507 -17.59 -18.11 20.45
CA ASN A 507 -17.41 -17.42 21.73
C ASN A 507 -18.65 -17.54 22.63
N ASN A 508 -19.85 -17.41 22.04
CA ASN A 508 -21.10 -17.57 22.77
C ASN A 508 -21.29 -19.01 23.26
N ALA A 509 -20.96 -20.01 22.45
CA ALA A 509 -21.01 -21.41 22.85
C ALA A 509 -20.05 -21.69 24.01
N VAL A 510 -18.78 -21.27 23.90
CA VAL A 510 -17.78 -21.50 24.96
C VAL A 510 -18.13 -20.76 26.27
N LYS A 511 -18.60 -19.51 26.18
CA LYS A 511 -18.89 -18.70 27.37
C LYS A 511 -20.22 -19.03 28.04
N HIS A 512 -21.23 -19.40 27.27
CA HIS A 512 -22.60 -19.45 27.77
C HIS A 512 -23.21 -20.86 27.81
N ALA A 513 -22.73 -21.82 26.99
CA ALA A 513 -23.24 -23.17 26.95
C ALA A 513 -22.67 -24.02 28.10
N LYS A 514 -23.12 -23.75 29.31
CA LYS A 514 -22.70 -24.53 30.51
C LYS A 514 -22.86 -26.04 30.27
N ARG A 515 -21.89 -26.85 30.69
CA ARG A 515 -21.82 -28.33 30.51
C ARG A 515 -21.72 -28.75 29.05
N ILE A 516 -21.15 -27.89 28.20
CA ILE A 516 -20.84 -28.26 26.84
C ILE A 516 -19.77 -29.35 26.81
N THR A 517 -19.99 -30.39 26.00
CA THR A 517 -19.01 -31.45 25.73
C THR A 517 -18.82 -31.68 24.23
N LYS A 518 -19.63 -31.05 23.39
CA LYS A 518 -19.53 -31.15 21.92
C LYS A 518 -19.94 -29.86 21.25
N LEU A 519 -19.07 -29.35 20.37
CA LEU A 519 -19.31 -28.19 19.54
C LEU A 519 -19.21 -28.61 18.06
N LYS A 520 -20.24 -28.34 17.30
CA LYS A 520 -20.24 -28.51 15.84
C LYS A 520 -20.22 -27.17 15.14
N VAL A 521 -19.31 -27.01 14.19
CA VAL A 521 -19.21 -25.83 13.36
C VAL A 521 -19.22 -26.26 11.91
N HIS A 522 -20.14 -25.71 11.14
CA HIS A 522 -20.28 -26.01 9.73
C HIS A 522 -20.34 -24.72 8.91
N LEU A 523 -19.49 -24.63 7.90
CA LEU A 523 -19.46 -23.55 6.90
C LEU A 523 -19.41 -24.14 5.51
N ALA A 524 -20.33 -23.72 4.65
CA ALA A 524 -20.33 -24.13 3.24
C ALA A 524 -20.97 -23.04 2.37
N VAL A 525 -20.53 -22.97 1.12
CA VAL A 525 -21.16 -22.16 0.08
C VAL A 525 -21.99 -23.08 -0.80
N TYR A 526 -23.26 -22.78 -0.93
CA TYR A 526 -24.19 -23.37 -1.88
C TYR A 526 -24.38 -22.40 -3.05
N GLU A 527 -24.96 -22.86 -4.15
CA GLU A 527 -25.03 -22.12 -5.43
C GLU A 527 -25.38 -20.61 -5.31
N GLN A 528 -26.21 -20.22 -4.35
CA GLN A 528 -26.66 -18.84 -4.18
C GLN A 528 -26.56 -18.29 -2.77
N HIS A 529 -26.03 -19.07 -1.82
CA HIS A 529 -25.92 -18.59 -0.44
C HIS A 529 -24.78 -19.26 0.32
N MET A 530 -24.24 -18.54 1.28
CA MET A 530 -23.37 -19.08 2.30
C MET A 530 -24.21 -19.53 3.51
N ALA A 531 -23.94 -20.74 3.97
CA ALA A 531 -24.53 -21.30 5.20
C ALA A 531 -23.47 -21.40 6.29
N ILE A 532 -23.80 -20.89 7.45
CA ILE A 532 -22.99 -20.98 8.67
C ILE A 532 -23.87 -21.62 9.73
N SER A 533 -23.40 -22.67 10.39
CA SER A 533 -24.12 -23.27 11.52
C SER A 533 -23.14 -23.58 12.64
N VAL A 534 -23.51 -23.17 13.85
CA VAL A 534 -22.80 -23.50 15.09
C VAL A 534 -23.78 -24.12 16.05
N LYS A 535 -23.45 -25.33 16.53
CA LYS A 535 -24.31 -26.12 17.44
C LYS A 535 -23.51 -26.62 18.61
N ASP A 536 -24.00 -26.33 19.81
CA ASP A 536 -23.53 -26.92 21.07
C ASP A 536 -24.52 -27.90 21.65
N ASN A 537 -24.06 -28.75 22.56
CA ASN A 537 -24.88 -29.66 23.33
C ASN A 537 -25.04 -29.25 24.82
N GLY A 538 -24.88 -27.98 25.11
CA GLY A 538 -24.98 -27.43 26.48
C GLY A 538 -26.40 -27.35 27.01
N ILE A 539 -26.60 -26.53 28.05
CA ILE A 539 -27.91 -26.46 28.73
C ILE A 539 -29.01 -25.77 27.94
N GLY A 540 -28.67 -25.08 26.83
CA GLY A 540 -29.64 -24.29 26.06
C GLY A 540 -30.40 -23.27 26.92
N PHE A 541 -31.43 -22.68 26.37
CA PHE A 541 -32.29 -21.72 27.03
C PHE A 541 -33.73 -21.74 26.51
N ASP A 542 -34.66 -21.17 27.26
CA ASP A 542 -36.05 -21.00 26.85
C ASP A 542 -36.17 -19.76 25.96
N GLN A 543 -36.37 -19.99 24.67
CA GLN A 543 -36.41 -18.93 23.65
C GLN A 543 -37.58 -17.95 23.83
N GLN A 544 -38.66 -18.35 24.50
CA GLN A 544 -39.82 -17.46 24.74
C GLN A 544 -39.59 -16.50 25.92
N LYS A 545 -38.69 -16.85 26.84
CA LYS A 545 -38.43 -16.05 28.07
C LYS A 545 -37.21 -15.15 27.96
N ASN A 546 -36.25 -15.45 27.10
CA ASN A 546 -35.03 -14.69 26.97
C ASN A 546 -34.99 -13.90 25.64
N LYS A 547 -34.90 -12.57 25.73
CA LYS A 547 -34.52 -11.73 24.60
C LYS A 547 -33.05 -12.03 24.24
N TRP A 548 -32.75 -11.97 22.96
CA TRP A 548 -31.36 -12.14 22.47
C TRP A 548 -30.42 -11.15 23.16
N GLY A 549 -29.29 -11.63 23.61
CA GLY A 549 -28.22 -10.79 24.13
C GLY A 549 -27.53 -10.02 22.99
N PHE A 550 -26.66 -9.11 23.36
CA PHE A 550 -25.93 -8.25 22.41
C PHE A 550 -25.17 -9.06 21.34
N GLY A 551 -24.61 -10.23 21.67
CA GLY A 551 -23.89 -11.09 20.73
C GLY A 551 -24.75 -11.60 19.58
N LEU A 552 -25.88 -12.24 19.90
CA LEU A 552 -26.81 -12.74 18.85
C LEU A 552 -27.47 -11.60 18.07
N SER A 553 -27.75 -10.47 18.73
CA SER A 553 -28.23 -9.27 18.03
C SER A 553 -27.22 -8.74 17.01
N GLY A 554 -25.93 -8.74 17.37
CA GLY A 554 -24.84 -8.35 16.45
C GLY A 554 -24.63 -9.34 15.30
N VAL A 555 -24.91 -10.63 15.52
CA VAL A 555 -24.91 -11.65 14.45
C VAL A 555 -26.09 -11.41 13.49
N ASP A 556 -27.29 -11.16 14.02
CA ASP A 556 -28.49 -10.87 13.22
C ASP A 556 -28.31 -9.60 12.36
N GLU A 557 -27.77 -8.55 12.96
CA GLU A 557 -27.49 -7.30 12.27
C GLU A 557 -26.48 -7.48 11.13
N ARG A 558 -25.40 -8.21 11.35
CA ARG A 558 -24.41 -8.54 10.32
C ARG A 558 -24.98 -9.43 9.23
N ALA A 559 -25.79 -10.41 9.58
CA ALA A 559 -26.47 -11.23 8.57
C ALA A 559 -27.41 -10.38 7.71
N ARG A 560 -28.25 -9.56 8.33
CA ARG A 560 -29.23 -8.68 7.65
C ARG A 560 -28.56 -7.62 6.79
N SER A 561 -27.42 -7.08 7.19
CA SER A 561 -26.70 -6.08 6.37
C SER A 561 -26.24 -6.64 5.02
N LEU A 562 -26.14 -7.97 4.92
CA LEU A 562 -25.83 -8.70 3.69
C LEU A 562 -27.07 -9.40 3.08
N GLY A 563 -28.29 -9.01 3.49
CA GLY A 563 -29.53 -9.62 3.02
C GLY A 563 -29.79 -11.02 3.55
N GLY A 564 -29.03 -11.46 4.55
CA GLY A 564 -29.14 -12.78 5.14
C GLY A 564 -30.19 -12.90 6.25
N THR A 565 -30.30 -14.11 6.78
CA THR A 565 -31.23 -14.48 7.86
C THR A 565 -30.52 -15.25 8.95
N LEU A 566 -30.98 -15.07 10.17
CA LEU A 566 -30.53 -15.82 11.36
C LEU A 566 -31.68 -16.66 11.90
N ASP A 567 -31.40 -17.94 12.12
CA ASP A 567 -32.29 -18.87 12.81
C ASP A 567 -31.61 -19.41 14.07
N VAL A 568 -32.32 -19.40 15.19
CA VAL A 568 -31.84 -19.94 16.48
C VAL A 568 -32.78 -21.01 16.97
N THR A 569 -32.27 -22.22 17.12
CA THR A 569 -33.02 -23.35 17.67
C THR A 569 -32.42 -23.74 19.01
N THR A 570 -33.18 -23.63 20.06
CA THR A 570 -32.72 -23.99 21.42
C THR A 570 -33.89 -24.47 22.29
N SER A 571 -33.58 -25.29 23.24
CA SER A 571 -34.50 -25.64 24.33
C SER A 571 -33.69 -26.08 25.54
N VAL A 572 -34.29 -26.01 26.73
CA VAL A 572 -33.61 -26.35 27.97
C VAL A 572 -33.04 -27.78 27.96
N ASN A 573 -31.76 -27.92 28.25
CA ASN A 573 -30.96 -29.18 28.23
C ASN A 573 -30.83 -29.84 26.83
N LYS A 574 -30.97 -29.08 25.76
CA LYS A 574 -30.76 -29.60 24.39
C LYS A 574 -29.73 -28.82 23.57
N GLY A 575 -29.00 -27.89 24.24
CA GLY A 575 -28.03 -27.03 23.58
C GLY A 575 -28.66 -25.90 22.76
N VAL A 576 -27.83 -25.28 21.99
CA VAL A 576 -28.18 -24.19 21.05
C VAL A 576 -27.67 -24.53 19.67
N GLU A 577 -28.49 -24.35 18.67
CA GLU A 577 -28.09 -24.37 17.27
C GLU A 577 -28.43 -23.01 16.64
N VAL A 578 -27.42 -22.34 16.14
CA VAL A 578 -27.56 -21.08 15.41
C VAL A 578 -27.19 -21.31 13.97
N SER A 579 -28.09 -20.97 13.06
CA SER A 579 -27.89 -21.07 11.62
C SER A 579 -28.06 -19.72 10.96
N VAL A 580 -27.09 -19.35 10.15
CA VAL A 580 -27.10 -18.10 9.38
C VAL A 580 -27.03 -18.46 7.89
N ARG A 581 -27.87 -17.81 7.10
CA ARG A 581 -27.85 -17.90 5.64
C ARG A 581 -27.64 -16.53 5.05
N ILE A 582 -26.61 -16.35 4.25
CA ILE A 582 -26.28 -15.09 3.58
C ILE A 582 -26.36 -15.31 2.08
N PRO A 583 -27.22 -14.61 1.35
CA PRO A 583 -27.28 -14.71 -0.11
C PRO A 583 -26.00 -14.14 -0.71
N LEU A 584 -25.42 -14.85 -1.67
CA LEU A 584 -24.27 -14.40 -2.43
C LEU A 584 -24.79 -13.75 -3.71
N LEU A 585 -24.50 -12.47 -3.89
CA LEU A 585 -24.81 -11.80 -5.15
C LEU A 585 -23.87 -12.36 -6.23
N THR A 586 -24.42 -13.06 -7.20
CA THR A 586 -23.68 -13.45 -8.41
C THR A 586 -23.35 -12.17 -9.18
N SER A 587 -22.05 -11.80 -9.26
CA SER A 587 -21.54 -10.75 -10.14
C SER A 587 -21.76 -11.09 -11.62
#